data_bedc108779d572dff2ab6ee0f7d07967
#
_entry.id   bedc108779d572dff2ab6ee0f7d07967
#
_cell.length_a   1.000
_cell.length_b   1.000
_cell.length_c   1.000
_cell.angle_alpha   90.00
_cell.angle_beta   90.00
_cell.angle_gamma   90.00
#
_symmetry.space_group_name_H-M   'P 1'
#
loop_
_entity.id
_entity.type
_entity.pdbx_description
1 polymer ?
#
loop_
_entity_poly.entity_id
_entity_poly.type
_entity_poly.pdbx_seq_one_letter_code
_entity_poly.pdbx_strand_id
1 'polypeptide(L)'
;MIKKESFFTEYRVSAVPDEEYAKVSSYIDHFMRAFANTTYKSIYLIDYYKKTFLYVSDNPLFLCGLSPKDVKELGFDFYLNYVPYVEQKMLIEINHAGFQFIRTVEPEERYKYTISYSFHICPPHKEPLLINHKVTPVLLTTKGDIWLALCTAQLSSESASGHIEMTCQTNNKLWRLESGLWKEYPGVELTENERSMLRLTVGGLSIEKIADRLLRSAETIKSYRRFVFKKLEVGNITEAIMMAINKKLI
;
A
#
# COMPACT_ATOMS: atom_id res chain seq x y z
N MET A 1 -11.69 -16.14 19.20
CA MET A 1 -11.72 -16.25 17.73
C MET A 1 -11.85 -14.83 17.16
N ILE A 2 -11.03 -14.43 16.21
CA ILE A 2 -11.13 -13.13 15.53
C ILE A 2 -12.41 -13.11 14.70
N LYS A 3 -13.13 -11.98 14.72
CA LYS A 3 -14.34 -11.75 13.92
C LYS A 3 -14.11 -10.49 13.06
N LYS A 4 -14.89 -10.34 11.98
CA LYS A 4 -14.79 -9.16 11.10
C LYS A 4 -14.98 -7.83 11.84
N GLU A 5 -15.79 -7.82 12.90
CA GLU A 5 -16.00 -6.63 13.74
C GLU A 5 -14.71 -6.17 14.43
N SER A 6 -13.77 -7.10 14.68
CA SER A 6 -12.48 -6.78 15.31
C SER A 6 -11.65 -5.78 14.49
N PHE A 7 -11.83 -5.72 13.16
CA PHE A 7 -11.18 -4.73 12.31
C PHE A 7 -11.69 -3.30 12.52
N PHE A 8 -12.83 -3.11 13.21
CA PHE A 8 -13.53 -1.83 13.36
C PHE A 8 -13.81 -1.44 14.80
N THR A 9 -13.18 -2.08 15.78
CA THR A 9 -13.58 -2.04 17.20
C THR A 9 -13.65 -0.61 17.75
N GLU A 10 -12.83 0.31 17.27
CA GLU A 10 -12.78 1.68 17.77
C GLU A 10 -13.07 2.75 16.70
N TYR A 11 -13.43 2.34 15.49
CA TYR A 11 -13.73 3.27 14.42
C TYR A 11 -15.20 3.27 14.07
N ARG A 12 -15.87 4.38 14.42
CA ARG A 12 -17.26 4.65 14.02
C ARG A 12 -17.26 5.70 12.93
N VAL A 13 -17.86 5.37 11.82
CA VAL A 13 -18.10 6.29 10.70
C VAL A 13 -19.48 6.90 10.87
N SER A 14 -19.57 8.21 10.77
CA SER A 14 -20.87 8.91 10.74
C SER A 14 -21.71 8.45 9.56
N ALA A 15 -23.04 8.54 9.72
CA ALA A 15 -23.98 8.09 8.71
C ALA A 15 -23.72 8.76 7.36
N VAL A 16 -23.75 7.95 6.30
CA VAL A 16 -23.62 8.39 4.92
C VAL A 16 -24.99 8.27 4.26
N PRO A 17 -25.60 9.38 3.78
CA PRO A 17 -26.88 9.36 3.12
C PRO A 17 -26.88 8.53 1.83
N ASP A 18 -28.02 7.91 1.49
CA ASP A 18 -28.16 7.13 0.26
C ASP A 18 -27.94 7.98 -1.01
N GLU A 19 -28.26 9.28 -0.94
CA GLU A 19 -27.99 10.24 -2.03
C GLU A 19 -26.48 10.36 -2.34
N GLU A 20 -25.62 10.32 -1.34
CA GLU A 20 -24.16 10.32 -1.52
C GLU A 20 -23.70 9.02 -2.19
N TYR A 21 -24.27 7.86 -1.79
CA TYR A 21 -24.01 6.61 -2.48
C TYR A 21 -24.46 6.64 -3.95
N ALA A 22 -25.62 7.21 -4.24
CA ALA A 22 -26.10 7.32 -5.60
C ALA A 22 -25.17 8.18 -6.49
N LYS A 23 -24.68 9.31 -5.96
CA LYS A 23 -23.69 10.16 -6.66
C LYS A 23 -22.40 9.42 -6.95
N VAL A 24 -21.90 8.71 -5.96
CA VAL A 24 -20.60 8.04 -6.02
C VAL A 24 -20.66 6.77 -6.88
N SER A 25 -21.72 5.95 -6.76
CA SER A 25 -21.81 4.66 -7.45
C SER A 25 -21.89 4.78 -8.96
N SER A 26 -22.48 5.86 -9.50
CA SER A 26 -22.60 6.06 -10.95
C SER A 26 -21.25 6.26 -11.65
N TYR A 27 -20.25 6.80 -10.96
CA TYR A 27 -18.94 7.11 -11.54
C TYR A 27 -17.83 6.19 -11.07
N ILE A 28 -17.92 5.68 -9.83
CA ILE A 28 -16.84 4.89 -9.22
C ILE A 28 -16.56 3.62 -10.00
N ASP A 29 -17.57 2.87 -10.43
CA ASP A 29 -17.34 1.59 -11.10
C ASP A 29 -16.57 1.78 -12.41
N HIS A 30 -16.97 2.76 -13.23
CA HIS A 30 -16.29 3.08 -14.49
C HIS A 30 -14.87 3.59 -14.27
N PHE A 31 -14.70 4.52 -13.31
CA PHE A 31 -13.38 5.07 -12.98
C PHE A 31 -12.44 3.99 -12.44
N MET A 32 -12.91 3.19 -11.48
CA MET A 32 -12.11 2.14 -10.87
C MET A 32 -11.74 1.04 -11.86
N ARG A 33 -12.66 0.68 -12.77
CA ARG A 33 -12.38 -0.27 -13.85
C ARG A 33 -11.34 0.26 -14.82
N ALA A 34 -11.47 1.52 -15.27
CA ALA A 34 -10.48 2.16 -16.12
C ALA A 34 -9.11 2.22 -15.44
N PHE A 35 -9.07 2.62 -14.17
CA PHE A 35 -7.84 2.67 -13.38
C PHE A 35 -7.21 1.27 -13.21
N ALA A 36 -8.01 0.24 -12.92
CA ALA A 36 -7.53 -1.14 -12.80
C ALA A 36 -6.86 -1.62 -14.10
N ASN A 37 -7.40 -1.26 -15.27
CA ASN A 37 -6.82 -1.63 -16.57
C ASN A 37 -5.48 -0.95 -16.87
N THR A 38 -5.12 0.12 -16.17
CA THR A 38 -3.84 0.85 -16.35
C THR A 38 -2.72 0.35 -15.44
N THR A 39 -2.97 -0.62 -14.60
CA THR A 39 -2.00 -1.12 -13.61
C THR A 39 -2.02 -2.64 -13.49
N TYR A 40 -0.90 -3.21 -13.05
CA TYR A 40 -0.78 -4.63 -12.72
C TYR A 40 -1.25 -4.97 -11.30
N LYS A 41 -1.67 -3.96 -10.53
CA LYS A 41 -2.08 -4.14 -9.12
C LYS A 41 -3.52 -4.60 -9.06
N SER A 42 -3.84 -5.41 -8.08
CA SER A 42 -5.21 -5.57 -7.63
C SER A 42 -5.65 -4.28 -6.94
N ILE A 43 -6.84 -3.82 -7.29
CA ILE A 43 -7.42 -2.59 -6.76
C ILE A 43 -8.76 -2.91 -6.14
N TYR A 44 -9.02 -2.39 -4.95
CA TYR A 44 -10.32 -2.46 -4.33
C TYR A 44 -10.62 -1.24 -3.48
N LEU A 45 -11.88 -1.00 -3.21
CA LEU A 45 -12.36 0.15 -2.47
C LEU A 45 -13.09 -0.33 -1.22
N ILE A 46 -12.56 0.02 -0.06
CA ILE A 46 -13.20 -0.26 1.24
C ILE A 46 -14.25 0.80 1.52
N ASP A 47 -15.43 0.35 1.90
CA ASP A 47 -16.48 1.16 2.51
C ASP A 47 -16.46 0.91 4.03
N TYR A 48 -15.96 1.88 4.78
CA TYR A 48 -15.87 1.77 6.24
C TYR A 48 -17.21 1.96 6.94
N TYR A 49 -18.18 2.63 6.30
CA TYR A 49 -19.53 2.77 6.86
C TYR A 49 -20.30 1.46 6.77
N LYS A 50 -20.35 0.84 5.58
CA LYS A 50 -21.00 -0.47 5.38
C LYS A 50 -20.12 -1.66 5.78
N LYS A 51 -18.84 -1.42 6.10
CA LYS A 51 -17.86 -2.46 6.47
C LYS A 51 -17.72 -3.57 5.44
N THR A 52 -17.61 -3.18 4.18
CA THR A 52 -17.54 -4.07 3.01
C THR A 52 -16.63 -3.51 1.94
N PHE A 53 -16.52 -4.21 0.81
CA PHE A 53 -15.83 -3.72 -0.38
C PHE A 53 -16.85 -3.15 -1.37
N LEU A 54 -16.74 -1.86 -1.69
CA LEU A 54 -17.59 -1.21 -2.70
C LEU A 54 -17.19 -1.64 -4.12
N TYR A 55 -15.90 -1.80 -4.38
CA TYR A 55 -15.33 -2.23 -5.64
C TYR A 55 -14.21 -3.25 -5.39
N VAL A 56 -14.06 -4.23 -6.29
CA VAL A 56 -12.93 -5.17 -6.35
C VAL A 56 -12.60 -5.39 -7.82
N SER A 57 -11.33 -5.20 -8.21
CA SER A 57 -10.87 -5.43 -9.58
C SER A 57 -10.77 -6.92 -9.91
N ASP A 58 -10.94 -7.23 -11.19
CA ASP A 58 -10.73 -8.57 -11.72
C ASP A 58 -9.22 -8.83 -11.92
N ASN A 59 -8.49 -8.93 -10.82
CA ASN A 59 -7.07 -9.24 -10.82
C ASN A 59 -6.81 -10.45 -9.91
N PRO A 60 -6.30 -11.56 -10.45
CA PRO A 60 -6.22 -12.85 -9.75
C PRO A 60 -5.30 -12.82 -8.52
N LEU A 61 -4.41 -11.84 -8.41
CA LEU A 61 -3.47 -11.76 -7.28
C LEU A 61 -4.19 -11.70 -5.92
N PHE A 62 -5.26 -10.88 -5.83
CA PHE A 62 -5.97 -10.70 -4.56
C PHE A 62 -7.21 -11.59 -4.43
N LEU A 63 -7.73 -12.12 -5.54
CA LEU A 63 -9.01 -12.84 -5.54
C LEU A 63 -8.97 -14.24 -4.89
N CYS A 64 -7.81 -14.84 -4.70
CA CYS A 64 -7.66 -16.19 -4.14
C CYS A 64 -8.48 -17.28 -4.90
N GLY A 65 -8.73 -17.08 -6.19
CA GLY A 65 -9.52 -18.00 -7.02
C GLY A 65 -11.03 -17.73 -7.01
N LEU A 66 -11.49 -16.70 -6.28
CA LEU A 66 -12.87 -16.24 -6.28
C LEU A 66 -13.14 -15.24 -7.40
N SER A 67 -14.40 -14.97 -7.68
CA SER A 67 -14.79 -13.83 -8.51
C SER A 67 -14.75 -12.51 -7.70
N PRO A 68 -14.63 -11.33 -8.36
CA PRO A 68 -14.77 -10.04 -7.67
C PRO A 68 -16.09 -9.90 -6.91
N LYS A 69 -17.17 -10.52 -7.40
CA LYS A 69 -18.47 -10.53 -6.75
C LYS A 69 -18.41 -11.30 -5.42
N ASP A 70 -17.84 -12.50 -5.42
CA ASP A 70 -17.73 -13.33 -4.22
C ASP A 70 -16.87 -12.64 -3.15
N VAL A 71 -15.77 -12.00 -3.54
CA VAL A 71 -14.90 -11.22 -2.62
C VAL A 71 -15.67 -10.04 -2.02
N LYS A 72 -16.50 -9.34 -2.80
CA LYS A 72 -17.37 -8.27 -2.28
C LYS A 72 -18.42 -8.80 -1.29
N GLU A 73 -19.02 -9.94 -1.58
CA GLU A 73 -20.01 -10.58 -0.70
C GLU A 73 -19.39 -11.04 0.63
N LEU A 74 -18.17 -11.58 0.60
CA LEU A 74 -17.41 -11.92 1.81
C LEU A 74 -17.06 -10.67 2.62
N GLY A 75 -16.74 -9.56 1.95
CA GLY A 75 -16.26 -8.37 2.63
C GLY A 75 -15.03 -8.68 3.50
N PHE A 76 -15.02 -8.26 4.76
CA PHE A 76 -13.89 -8.48 5.66
C PHE A 76 -13.70 -9.95 6.10
N ASP A 77 -14.69 -10.81 5.91
CA ASP A 77 -14.51 -12.26 6.11
C ASP A 77 -13.49 -12.85 5.12
N PHE A 78 -13.24 -12.17 3.99
CA PHE A 78 -12.15 -12.51 3.09
C PHE A 78 -10.79 -12.59 3.81
N TYR A 79 -10.46 -11.61 4.65
CA TYR A 79 -9.21 -11.63 5.41
C TYR A 79 -9.16 -12.78 6.42
N LEU A 80 -10.31 -13.12 7.04
CA LEU A 80 -10.39 -14.23 7.99
C LEU A 80 -10.17 -15.59 7.33
N ASN A 81 -10.58 -15.72 6.05
CA ASN A 81 -10.49 -16.96 5.31
C ASN A 81 -9.15 -17.16 4.60
N TYR A 82 -8.51 -16.07 4.16
CA TYR A 82 -7.36 -16.13 3.24
C TYR A 82 -6.08 -15.51 3.78
N VAL A 83 -6.07 -15.01 5.00
CA VAL A 83 -4.87 -14.46 5.66
C VAL A 83 -4.50 -15.33 6.87
N PRO A 84 -3.22 -15.66 7.10
CA PRO A 84 -2.79 -16.40 8.28
C PRO A 84 -3.25 -15.74 9.59
N TYR A 85 -3.67 -16.55 10.55
CA TYR A 85 -4.25 -16.06 11.82
C TYR A 85 -3.37 -15.04 12.57
N VAL A 86 -2.04 -15.26 12.56
CA VAL A 86 -1.10 -14.33 13.20
C VAL A 86 -1.11 -12.97 12.50
N GLU A 87 -1.20 -12.97 11.18
CA GLU A 87 -1.22 -11.75 10.37
C GLU A 87 -2.57 -11.05 10.40
N GLN A 88 -3.69 -11.77 10.66
CA GLN A 88 -4.98 -11.13 10.94
C GLN A 88 -4.91 -10.19 12.15
N LYS A 89 -4.18 -10.59 13.22
CA LYS A 89 -3.95 -9.72 14.39
C LYS A 89 -3.17 -8.46 14.01
N MET A 90 -2.14 -8.62 13.19
CA MET A 90 -1.36 -7.50 12.65
C MET A 90 -2.26 -6.55 11.84
N LEU A 91 -3.12 -7.06 10.97
CA LEU A 91 -4.04 -6.22 10.18
C LEU A 91 -5.01 -5.43 11.07
N ILE A 92 -5.50 -6.02 12.16
CA ILE A 92 -6.36 -5.35 13.13
C ILE A 92 -5.58 -4.22 13.83
N GLU A 93 -4.34 -4.50 14.28
CA GLU A 93 -3.47 -3.50 14.90
C GLU A 93 -3.18 -2.32 13.95
N ILE A 94 -2.88 -2.61 12.68
CA ILE A 94 -2.67 -1.57 11.66
C ILE A 94 -3.91 -0.69 11.49
N ASN A 95 -5.10 -1.29 11.36
CA ASN A 95 -6.34 -0.53 11.25
C ASN A 95 -6.57 0.34 12.48
N HIS A 96 -6.42 -0.22 13.68
CA HIS A 96 -6.60 0.50 14.93
C HIS A 96 -5.64 1.71 15.02
N ALA A 97 -4.33 1.46 14.88
CA ALA A 97 -3.31 2.52 14.93
C ALA A 97 -3.52 3.57 13.82
N GLY A 98 -3.91 3.12 12.60
CA GLY A 98 -4.22 4.00 11.49
C GLY A 98 -5.40 4.94 11.78
N PHE A 99 -6.48 4.42 12.34
CA PHE A 99 -7.63 5.23 12.71
C PHE A 99 -7.35 6.17 13.88
N GLN A 100 -6.55 5.76 14.86
CA GLN A 100 -6.11 6.66 15.93
C GLN A 100 -5.29 7.82 15.37
N PHE A 101 -4.31 7.52 14.51
CA PHE A 101 -3.48 8.55 13.90
C PHE A 101 -4.29 9.52 13.04
N ILE A 102 -5.16 9.02 12.16
CA ILE A 102 -5.87 9.88 11.22
C ILE A 102 -6.82 10.87 11.91
N ARG A 103 -7.29 10.55 13.12
CA ARG A 103 -8.09 11.46 13.94
C ARG A 103 -7.29 12.68 14.43
N THR A 104 -5.98 12.58 14.52
CA THR A 104 -5.09 13.70 14.89
C THR A 104 -4.78 14.62 13.70
N VAL A 105 -5.19 14.21 12.49
CA VAL A 105 -4.94 14.92 11.23
C VAL A 105 -6.19 15.69 10.83
N GLU A 106 -6.01 16.94 10.40
CA GLU A 106 -7.10 17.75 9.88
C GLU A 106 -7.78 17.06 8.70
N PRO A 107 -9.13 17.11 8.57
CA PRO A 107 -9.86 16.36 7.55
C PRO A 107 -9.33 16.57 6.13
N GLU A 108 -9.01 17.81 5.75
CA GLU A 108 -8.51 18.17 4.42
C GLU A 108 -7.14 17.58 4.09
N GLU A 109 -6.39 17.20 5.12
CA GLU A 109 -5.06 16.61 4.99
C GLU A 109 -5.07 15.08 4.94
N ARG A 110 -6.16 14.42 5.36
CA ARG A 110 -6.27 12.95 5.51
C ARG A 110 -6.02 12.20 4.20
N TYR A 111 -6.37 12.78 3.07
CA TYR A 111 -6.14 12.20 1.72
C TYR A 111 -4.66 12.04 1.35
N LYS A 112 -3.77 12.74 2.05
CA LYS A 112 -2.34 12.77 1.77
C LYS A 112 -1.58 11.58 2.38
N TYR A 113 -2.24 10.84 3.27
CA TYR A 113 -1.61 9.74 4.00
C TYR A 113 -1.88 8.39 3.34
N THR A 114 -0.83 7.59 3.25
CA THR A 114 -0.92 6.21 2.75
C THR A 114 -0.22 5.29 3.73
N ILE A 115 -0.92 4.26 4.20
CA ILE A 115 -0.32 3.17 4.97
C ILE A 115 0.07 2.06 4.00
N SER A 116 1.29 1.53 4.13
CA SER A 116 1.83 0.43 3.34
C SER A 116 2.33 -0.67 4.27
N TYR A 117 1.99 -1.91 3.99
CA TYR A 117 2.42 -3.09 4.76
C TYR A 117 2.38 -4.34 3.90
N SER A 118 3.07 -5.39 4.34
CA SER A 118 3.10 -6.68 3.64
C SER A 118 2.48 -7.78 4.48
N PHE A 119 1.68 -8.64 3.85
CA PHE A 119 1.08 -9.83 4.47
C PHE A 119 0.85 -10.93 3.45
N HIS A 120 0.67 -12.17 3.94
CA HIS A 120 0.40 -13.32 3.08
C HIS A 120 -1.09 -13.45 2.79
N ILE A 121 -1.40 -13.76 1.53
CA ILE A 121 -2.68 -14.33 1.14
C ILE A 121 -2.48 -15.79 0.78
N CYS A 122 -3.42 -16.64 1.18
CA CYS A 122 -3.34 -18.10 1.07
C CYS A 122 -4.44 -18.61 0.14
N PRO A 123 -4.26 -18.59 -1.19
CA PRO A 123 -5.22 -19.18 -2.11
C PRO A 123 -5.35 -20.69 -1.87
N PRO A 124 -6.55 -21.29 -1.97
CA PRO A 124 -6.73 -22.72 -1.81
C PRO A 124 -5.84 -23.53 -2.75
N HIS A 125 -5.18 -24.55 -2.22
CA HIS A 125 -4.32 -25.48 -2.98
C HIS A 125 -3.13 -24.82 -3.70
N LYS A 126 -2.68 -23.66 -3.23
CA LYS A 126 -1.50 -22.94 -3.75
C LYS A 126 -0.61 -22.48 -2.59
N GLU A 127 0.64 -22.21 -2.92
CA GLU A 127 1.56 -21.59 -1.96
C GLU A 127 1.08 -20.19 -1.55
N PRO A 128 1.28 -19.80 -0.27
CA PRO A 128 1.02 -18.46 0.18
C PRO A 128 1.79 -17.42 -0.64
N LEU A 129 1.15 -16.31 -0.95
CA LEU A 129 1.75 -15.19 -1.68
C LEU A 129 1.94 -14.01 -0.73
N LEU A 130 3.17 -13.54 -0.59
CA LEU A 130 3.45 -12.30 0.14
C LEU A 130 3.10 -11.11 -0.76
N ILE A 131 2.12 -10.31 -0.33
CA ILE A 131 1.70 -9.11 -1.04
C ILE A 131 2.06 -7.86 -0.26
N ASN A 132 2.39 -6.78 -0.97
CA ASN A 132 2.44 -5.43 -0.42
C ASN A 132 1.09 -4.76 -0.66
N HIS A 133 0.50 -4.29 0.41
CA HIS A 133 -0.79 -3.62 0.44
C HIS A 133 -0.61 -2.14 0.77
N LYS A 134 -1.36 -1.28 0.09
CA LYS A 134 -1.43 0.15 0.40
C LYS A 134 -2.87 0.56 0.56
N VAL A 135 -3.13 1.44 1.52
CA VAL A 135 -4.46 2.02 1.77
C VAL A 135 -4.34 3.54 1.92
N THR A 136 -5.23 4.25 1.22
CA THR A 136 -5.29 5.71 1.21
C THR A 136 -6.76 6.16 1.27
N PRO A 137 -7.14 7.13 2.13
CA PRO A 137 -8.48 7.71 2.12
C PRO A 137 -8.82 8.32 0.76
N VAL A 138 -10.07 8.14 0.31
CA VAL A 138 -10.59 8.68 -0.96
C VAL A 138 -11.76 9.63 -0.73
N LEU A 139 -12.69 9.24 0.14
CA LEU A 139 -13.83 10.08 0.51
C LEU A 139 -14.00 10.09 2.02
N LEU A 140 -14.35 11.26 2.52
CA LEU A 140 -14.71 11.49 3.90
C LEU A 140 -16.21 11.75 4.01
N THR A 141 -16.78 11.49 5.18
CA THR A 141 -18.13 11.93 5.52
C THR A 141 -18.14 13.45 5.76
N THR A 142 -19.31 14.05 5.84
CA THR A 142 -19.47 15.46 6.21
C THR A 142 -18.88 15.83 7.58
N LYS A 143 -18.65 14.83 8.45
CA LYS A 143 -17.99 14.99 9.75
C LYS A 143 -16.48 14.72 9.70
N GLY A 144 -15.94 14.45 8.52
CA GLY A 144 -14.52 14.19 8.33
C GLY A 144 -14.09 12.74 8.55
N ASP A 145 -14.97 11.81 8.95
CA ASP A 145 -14.60 10.40 9.08
C ASP A 145 -14.25 9.80 7.72
N ILE A 146 -13.29 8.86 7.66
CA ILE A 146 -13.00 8.13 6.42
C ILE A 146 -14.22 7.28 6.05
N TRP A 147 -14.84 7.60 4.93
CA TRP A 147 -15.92 6.81 4.36
C TRP A 147 -15.38 5.75 3.42
N LEU A 148 -14.64 6.16 2.36
CA LEU A 148 -14.06 5.25 1.40
C LEU A 148 -12.53 5.33 1.42
N ALA A 149 -11.87 4.18 1.28
CA ALA A 149 -10.43 4.11 1.09
C ALA A 149 -10.06 3.23 -0.10
N LEU A 150 -9.15 3.72 -0.93
CA LEU A 150 -8.55 2.99 -2.03
C LEU A 150 -7.47 2.07 -1.49
N CYS A 151 -7.57 0.80 -1.86
CA CYS A 151 -6.57 -0.20 -1.57
C CYS A 151 -5.92 -0.69 -2.87
N THR A 152 -4.62 -0.90 -2.83
CA THR A 152 -3.88 -1.58 -3.89
C THR A 152 -3.07 -2.72 -3.32
N ALA A 153 -3.06 -3.86 -4.00
CA ALA A 153 -2.24 -5.02 -3.65
C ALA A 153 -1.37 -5.42 -4.84
N GLN A 154 -0.11 -5.73 -4.56
CA GLN A 154 0.88 -6.22 -5.54
C GLN A 154 1.80 -7.24 -4.85
N LEU A 155 2.58 -8.00 -5.61
CA LEU A 155 3.62 -8.84 -5.01
C LEU A 155 4.57 -7.99 -4.17
N SER A 156 4.92 -8.48 -3.00
CA SER A 156 5.87 -7.79 -2.13
C SER A 156 7.31 -8.00 -2.60
N SER A 157 8.14 -6.97 -2.45
CA SER A 157 9.60 -7.09 -2.56
C SER A 157 10.27 -7.46 -1.24
N GLU A 158 9.49 -7.49 -0.16
CA GLU A 158 9.97 -7.87 1.17
C GLU A 158 10.07 -9.38 1.30
N SER A 159 10.91 -9.84 2.24
CA SER A 159 11.09 -11.27 2.52
C SER A 159 10.13 -11.83 3.58
N ALA A 160 9.42 -10.96 4.30
CA ALA A 160 8.51 -11.33 5.37
C ALA A 160 7.31 -10.36 5.46
N SER A 161 6.26 -10.78 6.14
CA SER A 161 5.13 -9.92 6.50
C SER A 161 5.53 -8.82 7.50
N GLY A 162 4.72 -7.77 7.58
CA GLY A 162 5.01 -6.59 8.39
C GLY A 162 5.44 -5.41 7.53
N HIS A 163 6.59 -4.81 7.81
CA HIS A 163 7.10 -3.60 7.14
C HIS A 163 6.04 -2.51 7.05
N ILE A 164 5.45 -2.19 8.22
CA ILE A 164 4.30 -1.30 8.33
C ILE A 164 4.79 0.13 8.35
N GLU A 165 4.56 0.84 7.27
CA GLU A 165 4.97 2.23 7.09
C GLU A 165 3.78 3.11 6.71
N MET A 166 3.81 4.36 7.15
CA MET A 166 2.89 5.39 6.70
C MET A 166 3.68 6.56 6.13
N THR A 167 3.23 7.08 5.00
CA THR A 167 3.85 8.21 4.32
C THR A 167 2.83 9.32 4.08
N CYS A 168 3.29 10.58 4.07
CA CYS A 168 2.50 11.74 3.67
C CYS A 168 3.03 12.28 2.34
N GLN A 169 2.14 12.62 1.41
CA GLN A 169 2.52 13.06 0.05
C GLN A 169 3.17 14.45 0.03
N THR A 170 2.89 15.31 1.01
CA THR A 170 3.32 16.72 1.03
C THR A 170 4.61 16.97 1.76
N ASN A 171 5.04 16.03 2.57
CA ASN A 171 6.31 16.10 3.28
C ASN A 171 7.02 14.76 3.14
N ASN A 172 8.33 14.77 3.23
CA ASN A 172 9.13 13.54 3.13
C ASN A 172 9.19 12.80 4.48
N LYS A 173 8.07 12.79 5.22
CA LYS A 173 7.96 12.10 6.50
C LYS A 173 7.52 10.66 6.32
N LEU A 174 8.14 9.81 7.09
CA LEU A 174 7.86 8.39 7.19
C LEU A 174 7.54 8.08 8.65
N TRP A 175 6.51 7.29 8.88
CA TRP A 175 6.22 6.71 10.19
C TRP A 175 6.29 5.19 10.08
N ARG A 176 6.83 4.54 11.09
CA ARG A 176 6.80 3.07 11.24
C ARG A 176 5.93 2.72 12.44
N LEU A 177 5.13 1.68 12.29
CA LEU A 177 4.34 1.16 13.40
C LEU A 177 5.20 0.22 14.25
N GLU A 178 5.46 0.64 15.48
CA GLU A 178 6.27 -0.11 16.44
C GLU A 178 5.52 -0.25 17.75
N SER A 179 5.24 -1.47 18.16
CA SER A 179 4.48 -1.77 19.40
C SER A 179 3.15 -0.99 19.48
N GLY A 180 2.41 -0.93 18.36
CA GLY A 180 1.11 -0.25 18.27
C GLY A 180 1.16 1.28 18.18
N LEU A 181 2.35 1.89 18.13
CA LEU A 181 2.53 3.34 18.07
C LEU A 181 3.27 3.75 16.79
N TRP A 182 2.81 4.83 16.16
CA TRP A 182 3.50 5.43 15.02
C TRP A 182 4.69 6.27 15.49
N LYS A 183 5.89 5.86 15.08
CA LYS A 183 7.11 6.62 15.29
C LYS A 183 7.55 7.29 14.00
N GLU A 184 7.85 8.59 14.08
CA GLU A 184 8.31 9.37 12.93
C GLU A 184 9.79 9.10 12.64
N TYR A 185 10.10 8.92 11.35
CA TYR A 185 11.44 8.73 10.83
C TYR A 185 11.71 9.73 9.69
N PRO A 186 12.94 10.12 9.46
CA PRO A 186 13.28 10.85 8.24
C PRO A 186 12.96 9.98 7.03
N GLY A 187 12.34 10.56 6.04
CA GLY A 187 12.09 9.89 4.77
C GLY A 187 13.41 9.55 4.07
N VAL A 188 13.38 8.53 3.24
CA VAL A 188 14.55 8.15 2.44
C VAL A 188 14.77 9.21 1.36
N GLU A 189 15.97 9.77 1.31
CA GLU A 189 16.39 10.70 0.28
C GLU A 189 17.52 10.12 -0.56
N LEU A 190 17.28 10.06 -1.89
CA LEU A 190 18.30 9.74 -2.85
C LEU A 190 18.82 11.03 -3.48
N THR A 191 20.15 11.11 -3.63
CA THR A 191 20.78 12.18 -4.41
C THR A 191 20.41 12.03 -5.87
N GLU A 192 20.54 13.09 -6.68
CA GLU A 192 20.22 13.01 -8.10
C GLU A 192 21.13 12.02 -8.85
N ASN A 193 22.37 11.88 -8.43
CA ASN A 193 23.29 10.87 -9.00
C ASN A 193 22.81 9.43 -8.68
N GLU A 194 22.32 9.18 -7.47
CA GLU A 194 21.77 7.89 -7.08
C GLU A 194 20.47 7.57 -7.85
N ARG A 195 19.59 8.55 -8.03
CA ARG A 195 18.37 8.42 -8.84
C ARG A 195 18.70 8.14 -10.31
N SER A 196 19.62 8.91 -10.88
CA SER A 196 20.07 8.73 -12.27
C SER A 196 20.67 7.36 -12.48
N MET A 197 21.54 6.89 -11.57
CA MET A 197 22.10 5.54 -11.60
C MET A 197 20.99 4.48 -11.60
N LEU A 198 19.99 4.59 -10.71
CA LEU A 198 18.87 3.64 -10.67
C LEU A 198 18.04 3.67 -11.96
N ARG A 199 17.67 4.87 -12.47
CA ARG A 199 16.91 5.01 -13.72
C ARG A 199 17.63 4.37 -14.91
N LEU A 200 18.94 4.58 -15.03
CA LEU A 200 19.75 3.97 -16.09
C LEU A 200 19.86 2.45 -15.91
N THR A 201 19.92 1.97 -14.66
CA THR A 201 19.90 0.54 -14.36
C THR A 201 18.56 -0.11 -14.75
N VAL A 202 17.43 0.55 -14.49
CA VAL A 202 16.10 0.12 -14.97
C VAL A 202 16.09 0.02 -16.50
N GLY A 203 16.77 0.92 -17.19
CA GLY A 203 16.98 0.87 -18.65
C GLY A 203 17.92 -0.24 -19.13
N GLY A 204 18.42 -1.10 -18.24
CA GLY A 204 19.28 -2.25 -18.59
C GLY A 204 20.74 -1.91 -18.89
N LEU A 205 21.22 -0.70 -18.52
CA LEU A 205 22.62 -0.33 -18.77
C LEU A 205 23.57 -1.02 -17.78
N SER A 206 24.73 -1.46 -18.29
CA SER A 206 25.82 -1.96 -17.43
C SER A 206 26.47 -0.83 -16.63
N ILE A 207 27.22 -1.17 -15.57
CA ILE A 207 27.92 -0.20 -14.72
C ILE A 207 28.84 0.70 -15.56
N GLU A 208 29.56 0.13 -16.54
CA GLU A 208 30.46 0.85 -17.42
C GLU A 208 29.68 1.88 -18.27
N LYS A 209 28.58 1.46 -18.88
CA LYS A 209 27.74 2.37 -19.68
C LYS A 209 27.10 3.47 -18.84
N ILE A 210 26.74 3.17 -17.59
CA ILE A 210 26.23 4.19 -16.65
C ILE A 210 27.35 5.16 -16.28
N ALA A 211 28.55 4.67 -16.03
CA ALA A 211 29.73 5.48 -15.74
C ALA A 211 30.03 6.49 -16.87
N ASP A 212 30.05 6.01 -18.10
CA ASP A 212 30.23 6.86 -19.29
C ASP A 212 29.10 7.90 -19.40
N ARG A 213 27.86 7.49 -19.24
CA ARG A 213 26.70 8.37 -19.36
C ARG A 213 26.65 9.47 -18.30
N LEU A 214 27.10 9.17 -17.08
CA LEU A 214 27.13 10.12 -15.97
C LEU A 214 28.46 10.86 -15.83
N LEU A 215 29.43 10.62 -16.73
CA LEU A 215 30.79 11.16 -16.69
C LEU A 215 31.45 10.90 -15.32
N ARG A 216 31.39 9.64 -14.87
CA ARG A 216 31.95 9.16 -13.62
C ARG A 216 32.78 7.89 -13.86
N SER A 217 33.57 7.48 -12.85
CA SER A 217 34.26 6.19 -12.91
C SER A 217 33.27 5.04 -12.55
N ALA A 218 33.53 3.84 -13.06
CA ALA A 218 32.77 2.64 -12.70
C ALA A 218 32.77 2.41 -11.18
N GLU A 219 33.84 2.73 -10.47
CA GLU A 219 33.96 2.62 -9.03
C GLU A 219 33.04 3.61 -8.31
N THR A 220 32.86 4.81 -8.87
CA THR A 220 31.86 5.79 -8.36
C THR A 220 30.45 5.24 -8.47
N ILE A 221 30.11 4.62 -9.61
CA ILE A 221 28.77 4.01 -9.80
C ILE A 221 28.54 2.86 -8.83
N LYS A 222 29.53 1.99 -8.58
CA LYS A 222 29.44 0.95 -7.55
C LYS A 222 29.25 1.54 -6.16
N SER A 223 29.86 2.67 -5.87
CA SER A 223 29.68 3.38 -4.59
C SER A 223 28.25 3.93 -4.45
N TYR A 224 27.68 4.56 -5.50
CA TYR A 224 26.27 4.98 -5.50
C TYR A 224 25.34 3.81 -5.25
N ARG A 225 25.57 2.66 -5.92
CA ARG A 225 24.80 1.44 -5.71
C ARG A 225 24.84 0.97 -4.27
N ARG A 226 26.01 0.95 -3.63
CA ARG A 226 26.19 0.57 -2.24
C ARG A 226 25.46 1.53 -1.28
N PHE A 227 25.52 2.84 -1.53
CA PHE A 227 24.80 3.83 -0.74
C PHE A 227 23.29 3.69 -0.87
N VAL A 228 22.79 3.44 -2.08
CA VAL A 228 21.37 3.16 -2.32
C VAL A 228 20.93 1.92 -1.55
N PHE A 229 21.69 0.83 -1.58
CA PHE A 229 21.36 -0.39 -0.83
C PHE A 229 21.27 -0.11 0.66
N LYS A 230 22.21 0.65 1.21
CA LYS A 230 22.20 1.04 2.62
C LYS A 230 20.99 1.92 2.97
N LYS A 231 20.67 2.92 2.12
CA LYS A 231 19.55 3.85 2.35
C LYS A 231 18.20 3.17 2.25
N LEU A 232 18.06 2.18 1.36
CA LEU A 232 16.82 1.44 1.14
C LEU A 232 16.72 0.17 2.00
N GLU A 233 17.78 -0.19 2.75
CA GLU A 233 17.85 -1.40 3.58
C GLU A 233 17.63 -2.69 2.76
N VAL A 234 18.22 -2.77 1.55
CA VAL A 234 18.05 -3.88 0.61
C VAL A 234 19.39 -4.58 0.28
N GLY A 235 19.30 -5.85 -0.16
CA GLY A 235 20.47 -6.70 -0.43
C GLY A 235 20.93 -6.70 -1.89
N ASN A 236 20.09 -6.33 -2.85
CA ASN A 236 20.41 -6.43 -4.27
C ASN A 236 19.75 -5.33 -5.10
N ILE A 237 20.16 -5.24 -6.38
CA ILE A 237 19.73 -4.16 -7.26
C ILE A 237 18.26 -4.28 -7.66
N THR A 238 17.73 -5.48 -7.77
CA THR A 238 16.32 -5.70 -8.12
C THR A 238 15.42 -5.22 -6.98
N GLU A 239 15.75 -5.57 -5.75
CA GLU A 239 15.05 -5.04 -4.56
C GLU A 239 15.16 -3.52 -4.49
N ALA A 240 16.35 -2.95 -4.75
CA ALA A 240 16.56 -1.50 -4.72
C ALA A 240 15.65 -0.77 -5.74
N ILE A 241 15.56 -1.29 -6.97
CA ILE A 241 14.68 -0.74 -8.01
C ILE A 241 13.22 -0.84 -7.60
N MET A 242 12.76 -2.02 -7.18
CA MET A 242 11.38 -2.23 -6.75
C MET A 242 11.01 -1.30 -5.59
N MET A 243 11.88 -1.20 -4.58
CA MET A 243 11.69 -0.32 -3.44
C MET A 243 11.65 1.15 -3.84
N ALA A 244 12.58 1.59 -4.71
CA ALA A 244 12.64 2.97 -5.18
C ALA A 244 11.38 3.37 -5.98
N ILE A 245 10.87 2.47 -6.83
CA ILE A 245 9.61 2.68 -7.56
C ILE A 245 8.42 2.74 -6.58
N ASN A 246 8.33 1.77 -5.65
CA ASN A 246 7.23 1.69 -4.67
C ASN A 246 7.17 2.92 -3.76
N LYS A 247 8.32 3.49 -3.40
CA LYS A 247 8.46 4.70 -2.58
C LYS A 247 8.47 5.99 -3.42
N LYS A 248 8.30 5.92 -4.75
CA LYS A 248 8.31 7.07 -5.68
C LYS A 248 9.61 7.89 -5.61
N LEU A 249 10.74 7.23 -5.45
CA LEU A 249 12.06 7.87 -5.38
C LEU A 249 12.71 8.06 -6.74
N ILE A 250 12.25 7.33 -7.77
CA ILE A 250 12.70 7.41 -9.16
C ILE A 250 11.55 7.48 -10.14
#